data_61d4858a0c2dd6bd17cefa856476b9ca
#
_entry.id   61d4858a0c2dd6bd17cefa856476b9ca
#
_cell.length_a   1.000
_cell.length_b   1.000
_cell.length_c   1.000
_cell.angle_alpha   90.00
_cell.angle_beta   90.00
_cell.angle_gamma   90.00
#
_symmetry.space_group_name_H-M   'P 1'
#
loop_
_entity.id
_entity.type
_entity.pdbx_description
1 polymer ?
#
loop_
_entity_poly.entity_id
_entity_poly.type
_entity_poly.pdbx_seq_one_letter_code
_entity_poly.pdbx_strand_id
1 'polypeptide(L)'
;ERSCNQIYGEPESGKTLFGVAAGIAMSSGHDFVGFKSIKRVPVLYVEGELPGTEFRSRIDTIVSQYYEAKKTWDSSWFFYLTRDDLEMNGFKYGFDPIAVSRNLSDKDAEDYGKAGRKLIEKLVKRIETATGAKPFFFLDNVTALSDIDENRAQDWIPLTQWTTHMKSKGYSNCFMHHAN
;
A
#
# COMPACT_ATOMS: atom_id res chain seq x y z
N GLU A 1 -15.07 -7.67 -6.49
CA GLU A 1 -14.77 -8.71 -5.50
C GLU A 1 -13.84 -8.14 -4.44
N ARG A 2 -14.07 -8.46 -3.17
CA ARG A 2 -13.27 -7.95 -2.05
C ARG A 2 -12.15 -8.93 -1.79
N SER A 3 -10.90 -8.47 -1.84
CA SER A 3 -9.75 -9.35 -1.68
C SER A 3 -8.72 -8.78 -0.70
N CYS A 4 -8.00 -9.68 -0.06
CA CYS A 4 -6.74 -9.41 0.60
C CYS A 4 -5.71 -10.25 -0.14
N ASN A 5 -4.71 -9.61 -0.73
CA ASN A 5 -3.72 -10.23 -1.58
C ASN A 5 -2.34 -10.03 -0.98
N GLN A 6 -1.42 -10.87 -1.39
CA GLN A 6 -0.05 -10.85 -0.93
C GLN A 6 0.90 -11.06 -2.12
N ILE A 7 1.94 -10.25 -2.18
CA ILE A 7 3.05 -10.42 -3.11
C ILE A 7 4.30 -10.63 -2.27
N TYR A 8 4.97 -11.73 -2.47
CA TYR A 8 6.22 -12.04 -1.79
C TYR A 8 7.31 -12.40 -2.80
N GLY A 9 8.55 -12.19 -2.42
CA GLY A 9 9.71 -12.49 -3.25
C GLY A 9 10.97 -11.91 -2.63
N GLU A 10 12.13 -12.33 -3.14
CA GLU A 10 13.42 -11.84 -2.68
C GLU A 10 13.54 -10.31 -2.78
N PRO A 11 14.41 -9.66 -1.99
CA PRO A 11 14.78 -8.27 -2.21
C PRO A 11 15.16 -8.04 -3.68
N GLU A 12 14.88 -6.84 -4.19
CA GLU A 12 15.19 -6.43 -5.57
C GLU A 12 14.53 -7.26 -6.70
N SER A 13 13.60 -8.16 -6.37
CA SER A 13 12.87 -8.98 -7.37
C SER A 13 11.84 -8.19 -8.21
N GLY A 14 11.73 -6.89 -8.01
CA GLY A 14 10.82 -6.02 -8.77
C GLY A 14 9.40 -5.92 -8.21
N LYS A 15 9.15 -6.34 -6.97
CA LYS A 15 7.81 -6.27 -6.32
C LYS A 15 7.20 -4.88 -6.39
N THR A 16 7.95 -3.85 -5.98
CA THR A 16 7.51 -2.45 -6.03
C THR A 16 7.16 -2.02 -7.46
N LEU A 17 8.01 -2.34 -8.44
CA LEU A 17 7.73 -2.01 -9.86
C LEU A 17 6.44 -2.68 -10.35
N PHE A 18 6.25 -3.96 -10.01
CA PHE A 18 5.03 -4.68 -10.33
C PHE A 18 3.81 -4.05 -9.66
N GLY A 19 3.88 -3.72 -8.38
CA GLY A 19 2.79 -3.13 -7.63
C GLY A 19 2.41 -1.74 -8.11
N VAL A 20 3.40 -0.89 -8.41
CA VAL A 20 3.16 0.44 -8.97
C VAL A 20 2.51 0.33 -10.36
N ALA A 21 3.04 -0.54 -11.24
CA ALA A 21 2.47 -0.75 -12.56
C ALA A 21 1.03 -1.31 -12.50
N ALA A 22 0.76 -2.25 -11.60
CA ALA A 22 -0.59 -2.77 -11.34
C ALA A 22 -1.52 -1.65 -10.83
N GLY A 23 -1.05 -0.84 -9.88
CA GLY A 23 -1.83 0.28 -9.35
C GLY A 23 -2.15 1.34 -10.40
N ILE A 24 -1.20 1.67 -11.27
CA ILE A 24 -1.40 2.58 -12.41
C ILE A 24 -2.44 2.00 -13.38
N ALA A 25 -2.33 0.72 -13.74
CA ALA A 25 -3.29 0.06 -14.60
C ALA A 25 -4.71 0.04 -13.99
N MET A 26 -4.83 -0.29 -12.70
CA MET A 26 -6.11 -0.27 -11.97
C MET A 26 -6.71 1.13 -11.93
N SER A 27 -5.92 2.16 -11.62
CA SER A 27 -6.38 3.55 -11.55
C SER A 27 -6.77 4.12 -12.91
N SER A 28 -6.23 3.56 -13.99
CA SER A 28 -6.56 3.92 -15.38
C SER A 28 -7.69 3.08 -15.98
N GLY A 29 -8.03 1.94 -15.36
CA GLY A 29 -8.98 0.98 -15.93
C GLY A 29 -8.41 0.19 -17.09
N HIS A 30 -7.09 -0.01 -17.14
CA HIS A 30 -6.41 -0.75 -18.20
C HIS A 30 -6.12 -2.21 -17.80
N ASP A 31 -6.06 -3.06 -18.80
CA ASP A 31 -5.62 -4.45 -18.64
C ASP A 31 -4.15 -4.50 -18.17
N PHE A 32 -3.82 -5.47 -17.35
CA PHE A 32 -2.47 -5.63 -16.79
C PHE A 32 -2.06 -7.11 -16.75
N VAL A 33 -0.97 -7.46 -17.41
CA VAL A 33 -0.35 -8.81 -17.40
C VAL A 33 -1.39 -9.93 -17.59
N GLY A 34 -2.25 -9.79 -18.61
CA GLY A 34 -3.29 -10.77 -18.92
C GLY A 34 -4.58 -10.65 -18.10
N PHE A 35 -4.59 -9.87 -17.02
CA PHE A 35 -5.80 -9.57 -16.28
C PHE A 35 -6.61 -8.48 -16.98
N LYS A 36 -7.91 -8.77 -17.19
CA LYS A 36 -8.84 -7.84 -17.80
C LYS A 36 -9.38 -6.85 -16.77
N SER A 37 -9.31 -5.57 -17.08
CA SER A 37 -9.94 -4.53 -16.27
C SER A 37 -11.44 -4.50 -16.57
N ILE A 38 -12.26 -4.60 -15.52
CA ILE A 38 -13.70 -4.46 -15.61
C ILE A 38 -14.13 -3.00 -15.43
N LYS A 39 -13.41 -2.28 -14.58
CA LYS A 39 -13.67 -0.88 -14.27
C LYS A 39 -12.43 -0.23 -13.64
N ARG A 40 -12.39 1.09 -13.73
CA ARG A 40 -11.42 1.91 -13.01
C ARG A 40 -11.61 1.81 -11.50
N VAL A 41 -10.50 1.72 -10.75
CA VAL A 41 -10.48 1.63 -9.29
C VAL A 41 -9.49 2.65 -8.74
N PRO A 42 -9.88 3.53 -7.81
CA PRO A 42 -8.91 4.41 -7.18
C PRO A 42 -7.91 3.59 -6.36
N VAL A 43 -6.66 4.01 -6.36
CA VAL A 43 -5.55 3.32 -5.69
C VAL A 43 -4.93 4.23 -4.64
N LEU A 44 -4.68 3.69 -3.45
CA LEU A 44 -3.77 4.26 -2.46
C LEU A 44 -2.54 3.36 -2.35
N TYR A 45 -1.37 3.89 -2.67
CA TYR A 45 -0.10 3.19 -2.52
C TYR A 45 0.66 3.74 -1.32
N VAL A 46 0.94 2.89 -0.33
CA VAL A 46 1.71 3.26 0.86
C VAL A 46 3.10 2.64 0.72
N GLU A 47 4.09 3.49 0.52
CA GLU A 47 5.49 3.15 0.30
C GLU A 47 6.31 3.46 1.54
N GLY A 48 6.93 2.45 2.14
CA GLY A 48 7.63 2.56 3.42
C GLY A 48 9.15 2.72 3.31
N GLU A 49 9.74 2.44 2.15
CA GLU A 49 11.21 2.44 2.00
C GLU A 49 11.74 3.64 1.23
N LEU A 50 11.07 3.99 0.13
CA LEU A 50 11.58 4.96 -0.82
C LEU A 50 11.23 6.40 -0.44
N PRO A 51 12.18 7.34 -0.61
CA PRO A 51 11.88 8.75 -0.59
C PRO A 51 10.87 9.14 -1.69
N GLY A 52 10.07 10.16 -1.44
CA GLY A 52 9.03 10.60 -2.37
C GLY A 52 9.52 10.97 -3.77
N THR A 53 10.73 11.53 -3.86
CA THR A 53 11.37 11.87 -5.15
C THR A 53 11.70 10.62 -5.98
N GLU A 54 12.23 9.59 -5.33
CA GLU A 54 12.56 8.32 -5.99
C GLU A 54 11.30 7.56 -6.41
N PHE A 55 10.32 7.49 -5.52
CA PHE A 55 9.05 6.84 -5.83
C PHE A 55 8.34 7.51 -7.00
N ARG A 56 8.33 8.84 -7.05
CA ARG A 56 7.79 9.61 -8.17
C ARG A 56 8.53 9.29 -9.48
N SER A 57 9.86 9.26 -9.45
CA SER A 57 10.66 8.90 -10.63
C SER A 57 10.32 7.51 -11.17
N ARG A 58 10.03 6.54 -10.31
CA ARG A 58 9.56 5.21 -10.73
C ARG A 58 8.19 5.26 -11.40
N ILE A 59 7.25 6.04 -10.85
CA ILE A 59 5.94 6.26 -11.48
C ILE A 59 6.13 6.88 -12.86
N ASP A 60 6.91 7.96 -12.97
CA ASP A 60 7.15 8.66 -14.24
C ASP A 60 7.78 7.74 -15.29
N THR A 61 8.73 6.89 -14.88
CA THR A 61 9.36 5.89 -15.76
C THR A 61 8.32 4.87 -16.28
N ILE A 62 7.48 4.35 -15.40
CA ILE A 62 6.43 3.38 -15.80
C ILE A 62 5.43 4.05 -16.74
N VAL A 63 5.00 5.26 -16.41
CA VAL A 63 4.04 6.01 -17.22
C VAL A 63 4.61 6.28 -18.60
N SER A 64 5.84 6.80 -18.70
CA SER A 64 6.45 7.10 -19.99
C SER A 64 6.62 5.87 -20.87
N GLN A 65 7.05 4.76 -20.31
CA GLN A 65 7.28 3.53 -21.07
C GLN A 65 6.00 2.84 -21.53
N TYR A 66 4.92 2.89 -20.74
CA TYR A 66 3.71 2.12 -21.02
C TYR A 66 2.56 2.96 -21.59
N TYR A 67 2.53 4.27 -21.34
CA TYR A 67 1.36 5.10 -21.61
C TYR A 67 1.57 6.19 -22.68
N GLU A 68 2.80 6.56 -23.01
CA GLU A 68 3.10 7.65 -23.98
C GLU A 68 2.60 7.38 -25.40
N ALA A 69 2.50 6.13 -25.81
CA ALA A 69 2.20 5.85 -27.20
C ALA A 69 0.71 5.60 -27.53
N LYS A 70 -0.12 5.17 -26.57
CA LYS A 70 -1.48 4.69 -26.87
C LYS A 70 -2.53 4.80 -25.77
N LYS A 71 -2.19 5.20 -24.53
CA LYS A 71 -3.11 5.16 -23.42
C LYS A 71 -2.95 6.42 -22.56
N THR A 72 -4.05 6.98 -22.12
CA THR A 72 -4.06 8.12 -21.21
C THR A 72 -4.01 7.62 -19.77
N TRP A 73 -3.03 8.07 -19.01
CA TRP A 73 -3.03 7.92 -17.56
C TRP A 73 -3.63 9.17 -16.91
N ASP A 74 -4.59 8.97 -16.04
CA ASP A 74 -5.17 10.03 -15.21
C ASP A 74 -4.71 9.82 -13.77
N SER A 75 -3.76 10.66 -13.35
CA SER A 75 -3.17 10.63 -12.00
C SER A 75 -4.18 10.92 -10.88
N SER A 76 -5.37 11.46 -11.19
CA SER A 76 -6.38 11.81 -10.18
C SER A 76 -6.98 10.62 -9.43
N TRP A 77 -6.70 9.38 -9.88
CA TRP A 77 -7.15 8.15 -9.24
C TRP A 77 -6.01 7.31 -8.66
N PHE A 78 -4.76 7.79 -8.73
CA PHE A 78 -3.60 7.16 -8.12
C PHE A 78 -3.03 8.06 -7.02
N PHE A 79 -3.28 7.70 -5.79
CA PHE A 79 -2.81 8.39 -4.59
C PHE A 79 -1.67 7.60 -4.00
N TYR A 80 -0.68 8.27 -3.45
CA TYR A 80 0.41 7.60 -2.74
C TYR A 80 0.83 8.35 -1.48
N LEU A 81 1.42 7.61 -0.58
CA LEU A 81 2.01 8.07 0.66
C LEU A 81 3.39 7.44 0.75
N THR A 82 4.42 8.26 0.82
CA THR A 82 5.81 7.81 0.85
C THR A 82 6.37 7.85 2.25
N ARG A 83 7.57 7.34 2.42
CA ARG A 83 8.31 7.43 3.67
C ARG A 83 8.41 8.87 4.18
N ASP A 84 8.72 9.85 3.30
CA ASP A 84 8.83 11.25 3.68
C ASP A 84 7.49 11.80 4.21
N ASP A 85 6.39 11.41 3.58
CA ASP A 85 5.06 11.80 4.02
C ASP A 85 4.71 11.18 5.39
N LEU A 86 5.12 9.93 5.62
CA LEU A 86 4.95 9.25 6.91
C LEU A 86 5.74 9.99 8.00
N GLU A 87 7.00 10.31 7.75
CA GLU A 87 7.85 11.05 8.69
C GLU A 87 7.28 12.44 9.03
N MET A 88 6.78 13.18 8.02
CA MET A 88 6.12 14.48 8.24
C MET A 88 4.83 14.37 9.07
N ASN A 89 4.16 13.23 9.05
CA ASN A 89 2.98 12.94 9.87
C ASN A 89 3.34 12.37 11.26
N GLY A 90 4.61 12.41 11.66
CA GLY A 90 5.08 12.00 12.98
C GLY A 90 5.49 10.54 13.08
N PHE A 91 5.48 9.80 11.98
CA PHE A 91 6.02 8.43 11.91
C PHE A 91 7.51 8.52 11.65
N LYS A 92 8.33 8.14 12.63
CA LYS A 92 9.79 8.12 12.49
C LYS A 92 10.22 6.87 11.71
N TYR A 93 11.38 6.96 11.06
CA TYR A 93 12.00 5.79 10.41
C TYR A 93 12.13 4.61 11.39
N GLY A 94 11.76 3.42 10.95
CA GLY A 94 11.68 2.23 11.81
C GLY A 94 10.50 2.24 12.78
N PHE A 95 9.60 3.19 12.64
CA PHE A 95 8.40 3.32 13.42
C PHE A 95 7.24 2.65 12.69
N ASP A 96 6.51 1.88 13.40
CA ASP A 96 5.46 1.05 12.87
C ASP A 96 4.12 1.79 12.66
N PRO A 97 3.76 2.16 11.42
CA PRO A 97 2.47 2.77 11.15
C PRO A 97 1.30 1.78 11.12
N ILE A 98 1.54 0.47 11.04
CA ILE A 98 0.48 -0.52 10.83
C ILE A 98 0.50 -1.74 11.75
N ALA A 99 1.59 -2.01 12.47
CA ALA A 99 1.69 -3.10 13.41
C ALA A 99 2.29 -2.68 14.77
N VAL A 100 2.37 -3.57 15.70
CA VAL A 100 2.69 -3.31 17.11
C VAL A 100 4.16 -3.52 17.37
N SER A 101 4.86 -2.51 17.90
CA SER A 101 6.24 -2.68 18.34
C SER A 101 6.34 -3.63 19.53
N ARG A 102 7.26 -4.59 19.43
CA ARG A 102 7.52 -5.59 20.47
C ARG A 102 8.21 -5.04 21.73
N ASN A 103 8.75 -3.81 21.63
CA ASN A 103 9.53 -3.18 22.68
C ASN A 103 8.72 -2.19 23.52
N LEU A 104 7.45 -2.04 23.25
CA LEU A 104 6.56 -1.17 24.00
C LEU A 104 5.75 -1.94 25.05
N SER A 105 5.29 -1.25 26.09
CA SER A 105 4.29 -1.83 27.00
C SER A 105 3.03 -2.19 26.20
N ASP A 106 2.28 -3.20 26.61
CA ASP A 106 1.09 -3.68 25.90
C ASP A 106 0.13 -2.55 25.52
N LYS A 107 -0.01 -1.56 26.40
CA LYS A 107 -0.88 -0.40 26.18
C LYS A 107 -0.30 0.57 25.15
N ASP A 108 0.99 0.88 25.25
CA ASP A 108 1.66 1.78 24.32
C ASP A 108 1.76 1.14 22.94
N ALA A 109 2.03 -0.17 22.90
CA ALA A 109 2.05 -0.97 21.68
C ALA A 109 0.69 -0.95 20.96
N GLU A 110 -0.42 -1.10 21.70
CA GLU A 110 -1.76 -1.05 21.14
C GLU A 110 -2.10 0.32 20.54
N ASP A 111 -1.67 1.41 21.16
CA ASP A 111 -1.93 2.76 20.68
C ASP A 111 -1.05 3.14 19.49
N TYR A 112 0.13 2.60 19.40
CA TYR A 112 1.13 2.89 18.37
C TYR A 112 0.70 2.41 16.98
N GLY A 113 0.51 1.12 16.78
CA GLY A 113 0.04 0.56 15.51
C GLY A 113 -1.36 1.06 15.11
N LYS A 114 -2.18 1.51 16.08
CA LYS A 114 -3.47 2.15 15.81
C LYS A 114 -3.35 3.47 15.07
N ALA A 115 -2.31 4.27 15.30
CA ALA A 115 -2.18 5.59 14.68
C ALA A 115 -1.97 5.47 13.17
N GLY A 116 -1.08 4.60 12.72
CA GLY A 116 -0.84 4.36 11.29
C GLY A 116 -2.03 3.72 10.60
N ARG A 117 -2.65 2.71 11.22
CA ARG A 117 -3.89 2.11 10.68
C ARG A 117 -5.00 3.13 10.53
N LYS A 118 -5.21 3.98 11.54
CA LYS A 118 -6.20 5.09 11.48
C LYS A 118 -5.88 6.10 10.38
N LEU A 119 -4.59 6.41 10.15
CA LEU A 119 -4.20 7.27 9.04
C LEU A 119 -4.62 6.66 7.70
N ILE A 120 -4.28 5.41 7.45
CA ILE A 120 -4.66 4.71 6.21
C ILE A 120 -6.19 4.63 6.08
N GLU A 121 -6.91 4.27 7.15
CA GLU A 121 -8.38 4.25 7.14
C GLU A 121 -8.99 5.61 6.81
N LYS A 122 -8.44 6.69 7.35
CA LYS A 122 -8.86 8.06 7.03
C LYS A 122 -8.60 8.40 5.56
N LEU A 123 -7.45 8.01 5.04
CA LEU A 123 -7.09 8.27 3.63
C LEU A 123 -7.99 7.50 2.67
N VAL A 124 -8.18 6.19 2.87
CA VAL A 124 -9.07 5.41 2.01
C VAL A 124 -10.50 5.94 2.04
N LYS A 125 -10.98 6.43 3.19
CA LYS A 125 -12.31 7.03 3.30
C LYS A 125 -12.41 8.37 2.57
N ARG A 126 -11.37 9.19 2.63
CA ARG A 126 -11.31 10.46 1.87
C ARG A 126 -11.28 10.21 0.37
N ILE A 127 -10.50 9.22 -0.09
CA ILE A 127 -10.45 8.82 -1.49
C ILE A 127 -11.82 8.30 -1.95
N GLU A 128 -12.47 7.44 -1.16
CA GLU A 128 -13.83 6.97 -1.45
C GLU A 128 -14.82 8.12 -1.60
N THR A 129 -14.75 9.11 -0.71
CA THR A 129 -15.63 10.30 -0.78
C THR A 129 -15.34 11.14 -2.03
N ALA A 130 -14.06 11.32 -2.37
CA ALA A 130 -13.66 12.17 -3.51
C ALA A 130 -13.94 11.50 -4.88
N THR A 131 -13.83 10.18 -4.97
CA THR A 131 -13.96 9.44 -6.24
C THR A 131 -15.30 8.74 -6.41
N GLY A 132 -16.11 8.64 -5.36
CA GLY A 132 -17.34 7.85 -5.34
C GLY A 132 -17.11 6.33 -5.38
N ALA A 133 -15.87 5.86 -5.28
CA ALA A 133 -15.49 4.45 -5.36
C ALA A 133 -14.53 4.06 -4.25
N LYS A 134 -14.63 2.81 -3.79
CA LYS A 134 -13.72 2.28 -2.78
C LYS A 134 -12.34 2.04 -3.37
N PRO A 135 -11.27 2.61 -2.78
CA PRO A 135 -9.93 2.39 -3.26
C PRO A 135 -9.43 0.97 -2.97
N PHE A 136 -8.56 0.50 -3.84
CA PHE A 136 -7.63 -0.57 -3.57
C PHE A 136 -6.38 0.04 -2.91
N PHE A 137 -5.85 -0.57 -1.84
CA PHE A 137 -4.63 -0.05 -1.25
C PHE A 137 -3.50 -1.06 -1.22
N PHE A 138 -2.30 -0.58 -1.55
CA PHE A 138 -1.04 -1.33 -1.46
C PHE A 138 -0.29 -0.92 -0.21
N LEU A 139 0.40 -1.88 0.42
CA LEU A 139 1.34 -1.68 1.52
C LEU A 139 2.69 -2.25 1.08
N ASP A 140 3.65 -1.41 0.77
CA ASP A 140 4.95 -1.78 0.22
C ASP A 140 6.11 -1.12 1.00
N ASN A 141 6.89 -1.89 1.72
CA ASN A 141 6.61 -3.27 2.11
C ASN A 141 6.22 -3.35 3.59
N VAL A 142 5.71 -4.50 3.99
CA VAL A 142 5.25 -4.69 5.38
C VAL A 142 6.38 -4.51 6.38
N THR A 143 7.59 -4.95 6.08
CA THR A 143 8.75 -4.84 6.98
C THR A 143 9.13 -3.38 7.25
N ALA A 144 9.07 -2.52 6.23
CA ALA A 144 9.35 -1.09 6.39
C ALA A 144 8.20 -0.34 7.07
N LEU A 145 6.98 -0.83 6.92
CA LEU A 145 5.76 -0.26 7.50
C LEU A 145 5.39 -0.87 8.84
N SER A 146 6.16 -1.82 9.37
CA SER A 146 5.83 -2.52 10.62
C SER A 146 7.06 -3.14 11.30
N ASP A 147 6.89 -3.48 12.57
CA ASP A 147 7.87 -4.19 13.39
C ASP A 147 7.65 -5.72 13.35
N ILE A 148 7.08 -6.22 12.25
CA ILE A 148 6.79 -7.65 12.07
C ILE A 148 8.09 -8.40 11.78
N ASP A 149 8.35 -9.45 12.57
CA ASP A 149 9.27 -10.50 12.17
C ASP A 149 8.55 -11.45 11.21
N GLU A 150 8.92 -11.40 9.94
CA GLU A 150 8.26 -12.15 8.88
C GLU A 150 8.29 -13.68 9.11
N ASN A 151 9.24 -14.16 9.93
CA ASN A 151 9.36 -15.57 10.31
C ASN A 151 8.47 -15.99 11.50
N ARG A 152 7.78 -15.04 12.13
CA ARG A 152 6.91 -15.29 13.26
C ARG A 152 5.44 -15.14 12.89
N ALA A 153 4.74 -16.25 12.78
CA ALA A 153 3.30 -16.24 12.45
C ALA A 153 2.46 -15.37 13.40
N GLN A 154 2.85 -15.27 14.66
CA GLN A 154 2.14 -14.47 15.67
C GLN A 154 2.22 -12.97 15.38
N ASP A 155 3.32 -12.49 14.82
CA ASP A 155 3.52 -11.07 14.51
C ASP A 155 2.60 -10.61 13.36
N TRP A 156 2.13 -11.53 12.53
CA TRP A 156 1.19 -11.26 11.44
C TRP A 156 -0.27 -11.08 11.90
N ILE A 157 -0.60 -11.50 13.11
CA ILE A 157 -1.99 -11.49 13.60
C ILE A 157 -2.60 -10.09 13.55
N PRO A 158 -1.97 -9.01 14.07
CA PRO A 158 -2.55 -7.67 14.03
C PRO A 158 -2.81 -7.16 12.61
N LEU A 159 -1.88 -7.40 11.69
CA LEU A 159 -2.02 -7.01 10.29
C LEU A 159 -3.16 -7.79 9.62
N THR A 160 -3.20 -9.09 9.82
CA THR A 160 -4.23 -9.97 9.24
C THR A 160 -5.62 -9.62 9.77
N GLN A 161 -5.75 -9.35 11.06
CA GLN A 161 -7.01 -8.91 11.66
C GLN A 161 -7.47 -7.57 11.09
N TRP A 162 -6.56 -6.60 10.97
CA TRP A 162 -6.89 -5.30 10.42
C TRP A 162 -7.25 -5.36 8.93
N THR A 163 -6.50 -6.08 8.12
CA THR A 163 -6.81 -6.23 6.68
C THR A 163 -8.12 -6.98 6.47
N THR A 164 -8.43 -7.96 7.32
CA THR A 164 -9.74 -8.64 7.34
C THR A 164 -10.87 -7.67 7.70
N HIS A 165 -10.64 -6.81 8.69
CA HIS A 165 -11.59 -5.75 9.04
C HIS A 165 -11.79 -4.77 7.88
N MET A 166 -10.74 -4.33 7.19
CA MET A 166 -10.86 -3.50 6.00
C MET A 166 -11.64 -4.19 4.88
N LYS A 167 -11.39 -5.49 4.67
CA LYS A 167 -12.17 -6.31 3.74
C LYS A 167 -13.65 -6.35 4.11
N SER A 168 -14.00 -6.50 5.38
CA SER A 168 -15.41 -6.48 5.83
C SER A 168 -16.10 -5.15 5.55
N LYS A 169 -15.35 -4.03 5.61
CA LYS A 169 -15.81 -2.70 5.21
C LYS A 169 -15.90 -2.51 3.69
N GLY A 170 -15.45 -3.48 2.90
CA GLY A 170 -15.54 -3.50 1.45
C GLY A 170 -14.32 -2.97 0.71
N TYR A 171 -13.20 -2.74 1.40
CA TYR A 171 -11.92 -2.40 0.77
C TYR A 171 -11.16 -3.64 0.36
N SER A 172 -10.36 -3.52 -0.70
CA SER A 172 -9.42 -4.55 -1.12
C SER A 172 -8.00 -4.05 -0.93
N ASN A 173 -7.09 -4.95 -0.64
CA ASN A 173 -5.70 -4.60 -0.40
C ASN A 173 -4.72 -5.65 -0.94
N CYS A 174 -3.48 -5.20 -1.09
CA CYS A 174 -2.34 -6.05 -1.34
C CYS A 174 -1.17 -5.58 -0.47
N PHE A 175 -0.53 -6.49 0.22
CA PHE A 175 0.69 -6.19 0.91
C PHE A 175 1.87 -6.98 0.33
N MET A 176 3.03 -6.33 0.35
CA MET A 176 4.28 -6.88 -0.14
C MET A 176 5.21 -7.17 1.01
N HIS A 177 5.92 -8.27 0.92
CA HIS A 177 6.95 -8.61 1.90
C HIS A 177 8.08 -9.39 1.25
N HIS A 178 9.21 -9.48 1.95
CA HIS A 178 10.34 -10.25 1.49
C HIS A 178 10.09 -11.75 1.74
N ALA A 179 10.49 -12.59 0.77
CA ALA A 179 10.64 -14.02 0.98
C ALA A 179 12.03 -14.25 1.56
N ASN A 180 12.13 -14.94 2.67
CA ASN A 180 13.37 -15.45 3.23
C ASN A 180 13.69 -16.82 2.66
#